data_feb9fb249ccb277d30cb1b8c9206d275
#
_entry.id   feb9fb249ccb277d30cb1b8c9206d275
#
_cell.length_a   1.000
_cell.length_b   1.000
_cell.length_c   1.000
_cell.angle_alpha   90.00
_cell.angle_beta   90.00
_cell.angle_gamma   90.00
#
_symmetry.space_group_name_H-M   'P 1'
#
loop_
_entity.id
_entity.type
_entity.pdbx_description
1 polymer ?
#
loop_
_entity_poly.entity_id
_entity_poly.type
_entity_poly.pdbx_seq_one_letter_code
_entity_poly.pdbx_strand_id
1 'polypeptide(L)'
;MLSQQDKAAQEVQREEHQRILGVVPNFNTSYVQDAAPLSKKQKFSLAFKSSIDFGTILVAASDAAYNEWTDSFPEYGEGMKGYGKYLGASYADTFDGTMLGNALFPALLKQDPRFYRKGTGTFTTRLLYAIGTTFWCKNDNGKRGPNYSNVLGNIAAGGISNLYYPASDRGVGLTFERGAVVTAEGAIGGVFEEFWPDIARKVLKNRMTKLQPDLPPPPSTPAPATPPPSPAPPPQ
;
A
#
# COMPACT_ATOMS: atom_id res chain seq x y z
N MET A 1 9.37 29.99 2.53
CA MET A 1 8.41 28.91 2.16
C MET A 1 9.22 27.72 1.69
N LEU A 2 8.94 26.52 2.21
CA LEU A 2 9.62 25.29 1.75
C LEU A 2 9.26 25.00 0.29
N SER A 3 10.23 24.51 -0.48
CA SER A 3 9.98 24.05 -1.84
C SER A 3 9.05 22.82 -1.85
N GLN A 4 8.42 22.51 -2.98
CA GLN A 4 7.60 21.30 -3.12
C GLN A 4 8.43 20.02 -2.87
N GLN A 5 9.71 20.05 -3.25
CA GLN A 5 10.63 18.93 -3.02
C GLN A 5 10.97 18.75 -1.54
N ASP A 6 11.15 19.85 -0.79
CA ASP A 6 11.41 19.79 0.65
C ASP A 6 10.20 19.27 1.41
N LYS A 7 8.98 19.67 1.00
CA LYS A 7 7.73 19.16 1.57
C LYS A 7 7.60 17.66 1.32
N ALA A 8 7.82 17.20 0.08
CA ALA A 8 7.79 15.79 -0.27
C ALA A 8 8.85 14.99 0.52
N ALA A 9 10.05 15.55 0.74
CA ALA A 9 11.09 14.89 1.53
C ALA A 9 10.69 14.75 3.01
N GLN A 10 10.09 15.78 3.59
CA GLN A 10 9.58 15.73 4.97
C GLN A 10 8.40 14.75 5.13
N GLU A 11 7.51 14.68 4.14
CA GLU A 11 6.40 13.73 4.14
C GLU A 11 6.91 12.30 4.05
N VAL A 12 7.82 12.00 3.12
CA VAL A 12 8.46 10.68 3.01
C VAL A 12 9.17 10.30 4.31
N GLN A 13 9.91 11.22 4.93
CA GLN A 13 10.53 10.96 6.23
C GLN A 13 9.52 10.62 7.33
N ARG A 14 8.37 11.30 7.35
CA ARG A 14 7.29 10.97 8.28
C ARG A 14 6.66 9.61 7.97
N GLU A 15 6.40 9.32 6.70
CA GLU A 15 5.85 8.04 6.23
C GLU A 15 6.82 6.88 6.57
N GLU A 16 8.13 7.05 6.37
CA GLU A 16 9.17 6.07 6.73
C GLU A 16 9.27 5.77 8.23
N HIS A 17 8.92 6.72 9.10
CA HIS A 17 8.92 6.53 10.56
C HIS A 17 7.59 5.99 11.08
N GLN A 18 6.56 5.90 10.24
CA GLN A 18 5.26 5.34 10.61
C GLN A 18 5.38 3.81 10.70
N ARG A 19 5.49 3.32 11.91
CA ARG A 19 5.46 1.88 12.19
C ARG A 19 4.16 1.52 12.87
N ILE A 20 3.47 0.56 12.29
CA ILE A 20 2.27 -0.02 12.85
C ILE A 20 2.66 -0.93 14.00
N LEU A 21 2.27 -0.60 15.24
CA LEU A 21 2.69 -1.28 16.49
C LEU A 21 4.23 -1.35 16.68
N GLY A 22 4.99 -0.45 16.04
CA GLY A 22 6.45 -0.46 16.12
C GLY A 22 7.16 -1.57 15.33
N VAL A 23 6.42 -2.43 14.64
CA VAL A 23 6.97 -3.61 13.96
C VAL A 23 6.68 -3.63 12.46
N VAL A 24 5.47 -3.29 12.01
CA VAL A 24 5.10 -3.34 10.58
C VAL A 24 5.24 -1.95 9.97
N PRO A 25 6.15 -1.74 9.01
CA PRO A 25 6.28 -0.47 8.31
C PRO A 25 5.06 -0.18 7.42
N ASN A 26 4.71 1.09 7.32
CA ASN A 26 3.63 1.59 6.46
C ASN A 26 4.18 2.69 5.55
N PHE A 27 5.18 2.33 4.74
CA PHE A 27 5.97 3.29 3.97
C PHE A 27 5.19 3.94 2.81
N ASN A 28 4.15 3.29 2.30
CA ASN A 28 3.43 3.74 1.11
C ASN A 28 2.07 4.39 1.42
N THR A 29 1.72 4.61 2.69
CA THR A 29 0.43 5.21 3.05
C THR A 29 0.56 6.69 3.39
N SER A 30 -0.13 7.54 2.64
CA SER A 30 -0.29 8.95 2.97
C SER A 30 -1.60 9.20 3.71
N TYR A 31 -1.51 9.91 4.84
CA TYR A 31 -2.66 10.39 5.60
C TYR A 31 -3.07 11.81 5.19
N VAL A 32 -2.27 12.46 4.35
CA VAL A 32 -2.50 13.80 3.85
C VAL A 32 -3.00 13.71 2.42
N GLN A 33 -4.23 14.15 2.17
CA GLN A 33 -4.84 14.07 0.84
C GLN A 33 -4.14 14.97 -0.19
N ASP A 34 -3.53 16.07 0.25
CA ASP A 34 -2.81 17.02 -0.60
C ASP A 34 -1.28 16.89 -0.48
N ALA A 35 -0.81 15.66 -0.23
CA ALA A 35 0.61 15.38 -0.17
C ALA A 35 1.32 15.80 -1.46
N ALA A 36 2.53 16.35 -1.31
CA ALA A 36 3.35 16.78 -2.43
C ALA A 36 3.75 15.60 -3.34
N PRO A 37 3.82 15.78 -4.67
CA PRO A 37 4.18 14.69 -5.58
C PRO A 37 5.60 14.20 -5.32
N LEU A 38 5.77 12.87 -5.37
CA LEU A 38 7.07 12.23 -5.17
C LEU A 38 7.97 12.44 -6.40
N SER A 39 9.24 12.73 -6.15
CA SER A 39 10.27 12.65 -7.19
C SER A 39 10.48 11.19 -7.62
N LYS A 40 11.03 10.99 -8.83
CA LYS A 40 11.37 9.65 -9.32
C LYS A 40 12.24 8.86 -8.33
N LYS A 41 13.28 9.51 -7.76
CA LYS A 41 14.17 8.90 -6.76
C LYS A 41 13.41 8.43 -5.52
N GLN A 42 12.45 9.22 -5.03
CA GLN A 42 11.64 8.85 -3.88
C GLN A 42 10.72 7.67 -4.19
N LYS A 43 10.09 7.62 -5.40
CA LYS A 43 9.29 6.46 -5.83
C LYS A 43 10.11 5.17 -5.81
N PHE A 44 11.32 5.19 -6.37
CA PHE A 44 12.24 4.04 -6.35
C PHE A 44 12.69 3.66 -4.92
N SER A 45 13.01 4.64 -4.09
CA SER A 45 13.42 4.41 -2.69
C SER A 45 12.30 3.75 -1.88
N LEU A 46 11.07 4.26 -2.00
CA LEU A 46 9.90 3.70 -1.30
C LEU A 46 9.60 2.28 -1.78
N ALA A 47 9.55 2.05 -3.09
CA ALA A 47 9.29 0.74 -3.66
C ALA A 47 10.34 -0.28 -3.22
N PHE A 48 11.63 0.07 -3.24
CA PHE A 48 12.69 -0.81 -2.77
C PHE A 48 12.55 -1.14 -1.29
N LYS A 49 12.30 -0.14 -0.44
CA LYS A 49 12.07 -0.36 1.00
C LYS A 49 10.87 -1.26 1.26
N SER A 50 9.78 -1.05 0.51
CA SER A 50 8.59 -1.90 0.60
C SER A 50 8.85 -3.33 0.15
N SER A 51 9.67 -3.53 -0.89
CA SER A 51 9.98 -4.86 -1.41
C SER A 51 10.75 -5.74 -0.42
N ILE A 52 11.59 -5.14 0.43
CA ILE A 52 12.40 -5.86 1.44
C ILE A 52 11.76 -5.84 2.83
N ASP A 53 10.53 -5.36 2.94
CA ASP A 53 9.82 -5.29 4.21
C ASP A 53 9.34 -6.66 4.68
N PHE A 54 9.27 -6.84 6.00
CA PHE A 54 8.80 -8.08 6.61
C PHE A 54 7.38 -8.45 6.17
N GLY A 55 6.49 -7.45 6.02
CA GLY A 55 5.12 -7.68 5.54
C GLY A 55 5.10 -8.28 4.14
N THR A 56 5.92 -7.76 3.23
CA THR A 56 6.07 -8.27 1.86
C THR A 56 6.59 -9.71 1.84
N ILE A 57 7.60 -10.00 2.67
CA ILE A 57 8.13 -11.37 2.81
C ILE A 57 7.05 -12.31 3.34
N LEU A 58 6.23 -11.86 4.30
CA LEU A 58 5.14 -12.66 4.86
C LEU A 58 4.05 -12.95 3.83
N VAL A 59 3.69 -11.98 2.98
CA VAL A 59 2.74 -12.18 1.87
C VAL A 59 3.29 -13.21 0.90
N ALA A 60 4.54 -13.08 0.44
CA ALA A 60 5.17 -14.02 -0.46
C ALA A 60 5.27 -15.45 0.15
N ALA A 61 5.56 -15.55 1.45
CA ALA A 61 5.59 -16.83 2.16
C ALA A 61 4.19 -17.47 2.25
N SER A 62 3.15 -16.67 2.39
CA SER A 62 1.76 -17.14 2.42
C SER A 62 1.30 -17.62 1.04
N ASP A 63 1.63 -16.88 -0.03
CA ASP A 63 1.37 -17.32 -1.41
C ASP A 63 2.13 -18.60 -1.73
N ALA A 64 3.40 -18.69 -1.36
CA ALA A 64 4.20 -19.91 -1.53
C ALA A 64 3.60 -21.11 -0.82
N ALA A 65 3.14 -20.95 0.43
CA ALA A 65 2.51 -22.02 1.20
C ALA A 65 1.18 -22.46 0.57
N TYR A 66 0.39 -21.52 0.06
CA TYR A 66 -0.84 -21.81 -0.65
C TYR A 66 -0.57 -22.59 -1.95
N ASN A 67 0.39 -22.13 -2.75
CA ASN A 67 0.74 -22.76 -4.03
C ASN A 67 1.33 -24.16 -3.83
N GLU A 68 2.14 -24.40 -2.78
CA GLU A 68 2.62 -25.73 -2.43
C GLU A 68 1.47 -26.64 -1.95
N TRP A 69 0.60 -26.13 -1.10
CA TRP A 69 -0.55 -26.90 -0.60
C TRP A 69 -1.51 -27.33 -1.70
N THR A 70 -1.66 -26.49 -2.73
CA THR A 70 -2.53 -26.79 -3.90
C THR A 70 -1.80 -27.50 -5.03
N ASP A 71 -0.49 -27.76 -4.88
CA ASP A 71 0.39 -28.33 -5.92
C ASP A 71 0.26 -27.58 -7.25
N SER A 72 0.25 -26.24 -7.17
CA SER A 72 0.00 -25.37 -8.32
C SER A 72 1.10 -25.51 -9.40
N PHE A 73 2.32 -25.86 -9.02
CA PHE A 73 3.48 -26.03 -9.91
C PHE A 73 4.24 -27.33 -9.56
N PRO A 74 3.74 -28.50 -9.98
CA PRO A 74 4.27 -29.81 -9.57
C PRO A 74 5.76 -30.00 -9.84
N GLU A 75 6.32 -29.34 -10.88
CA GLU A 75 7.77 -29.42 -11.20
C GLU A 75 8.66 -28.81 -10.09
N TYR A 76 8.12 -28.00 -9.19
CA TYR A 76 8.89 -27.51 -8.05
C TYR A 76 9.13 -28.64 -7.03
N GLY A 77 8.25 -29.65 -6.98
CA GLY A 77 8.26 -30.76 -6.04
C GLY A 77 7.74 -30.36 -4.67
N GLU A 78 7.75 -31.34 -3.76
CA GLU A 78 7.17 -31.22 -2.41
C GLU A 78 8.22 -30.97 -1.32
N GLY A 79 7.73 -30.60 -0.13
CA GLY A 79 8.51 -30.44 1.09
C GLY A 79 9.40 -29.19 1.07
N MET A 80 10.34 -29.11 2.00
CA MET A 80 11.17 -27.90 2.20
C MET A 80 11.91 -27.43 0.94
N LYS A 81 12.29 -28.35 0.05
CA LYS A 81 12.96 -27.98 -1.21
C LYS A 81 11.96 -27.40 -2.21
N GLY A 82 10.77 -27.99 -2.32
CA GLY A 82 9.65 -27.46 -3.11
C GLY A 82 9.21 -26.10 -2.59
N TYR A 83 8.93 -26.00 -1.30
CA TYR A 83 8.57 -24.75 -0.64
C TYR A 83 9.58 -23.61 -0.91
N GLY A 84 10.88 -23.92 -0.84
CA GLY A 84 11.92 -22.93 -1.14
C GLY A 84 11.84 -22.37 -2.56
N LYS A 85 11.46 -23.20 -3.55
CA LYS A 85 11.25 -22.74 -4.93
C LYS A 85 9.98 -21.89 -5.07
N TYR A 86 8.87 -22.34 -4.46
CA TYR A 86 7.64 -21.57 -4.39
C TYR A 86 7.88 -20.21 -3.73
N LEU A 87 8.58 -20.18 -2.58
CA LEU A 87 8.91 -18.94 -1.88
C LEU A 87 9.78 -18.00 -2.72
N GLY A 88 10.80 -18.53 -3.40
CA GLY A 88 11.65 -17.75 -4.28
C GLY A 88 10.87 -17.13 -5.44
N ALA A 89 9.98 -17.89 -6.07
CA ALA A 89 9.14 -17.43 -7.17
C ALA A 89 8.11 -16.39 -6.70
N SER A 90 7.37 -16.66 -5.63
CA SER A 90 6.38 -15.73 -5.07
C SER A 90 7.02 -14.42 -4.59
N TYR A 91 8.21 -14.51 -3.97
CA TYR A 91 8.93 -13.30 -3.58
C TYR A 91 9.43 -12.50 -4.80
N ALA A 92 9.91 -13.16 -5.85
CA ALA A 92 10.31 -12.50 -7.08
C ALA A 92 9.12 -11.79 -7.74
N ASP A 93 7.94 -12.44 -7.82
CA ASP A 93 6.71 -11.84 -8.33
C ASP A 93 6.34 -10.57 -7.57
N THR A 94 6.33 -10.64 -6.24
CA THR A 94 5.96 -9.51 -5.38
C THR A 94 6.99 -8.38 -5.48
N PHE A 95 8.29 -8.73 -5.56
CA PHE A 95 9.38 -7.77 -5.76
C PHE A 95 9.26 -7.06 -7.11
N ASP A 96 9.10 -7.82 -8.20
CA ASP A 96 8.97 -7.28 -9.55
C ASP A 96 7.71 -6.42 -9.68
N GLY A 97 6.57 -6.89 -9.15
CA GLY A 97 5.33 -6.15 -9.12
C GLY A 97 5.48 -4.81 -8.38
N THR A 98 6.13 -4.82 -7.21
CA THR A 98 6.39 -3.61 -6.43
C THR A 98 7.33 -2.66 -7.17
N MET A 99 8.43 -3.14 -7.73
CA MET A 99 9.39 -2.28 -8.44
C MET A 99 8.83 -1.72 -9.74
N LEU A 100 8.05 -2.50 -10.47
CA LEU A 100 7.41 -2.05 -11.71
C LEU A 100 6.17 -1.19 -11.41
N GLY A 101 5.25 -1.67 -10.58
CA GLY A 101 3.97 -1.03 -10.30
C GLY A 101 4.08 0.21 -9.41
N ASN A 102 5.05 0.29 -8.49
CA ASN A 102 5.19 1.39 -7.55
C ASN A 102 6.43 2.29 -7.79
N ALA A 103 7.37 1.90 -8.67
CA ALA A 103 8.51 2.76 -9.01
C ALA A 103 8.59 3.09 -10.50
N LEU A 104 8.85 2.10 -11.35
CA LEU A 104 9.18 2.33 -12.76
C LEU A 104 8.00 2.97 -13.52
N PHE A 105 6.85 2.30 -13.55
CA PHE A 105 5.69 2.84 -14.26
C PHE A 105 5.15 4.14 -13.66
N PRO A 106 5.05 4.31 -12.31
CA PRO A 106 4.69 5.61 -11.73
C PRO A 106 5.69 6.73 -12.09
N ALA A 107 6.98 6.44 -12.18
CA ALA A 107 7.97 7.43 -12.59
C ALA A 107 7.86 7.83 -14.07
N LEU A 108 7.44 6.89 -14.94
CA LEU A 108 7.24 7.12 -16.37
C LEU A 108 5.90 7.82 -16.65
N LEU A 109 4.83 7.33 -16.02
CA LEU A 109 3.46 7.78 -16.26
C LEU A 109 3.05 8.97 -15.38
N LYS A 110 3.96 9.47 -14.52
CA LYS A 110 3.71 10.58 -13.58
C LYS A 110 2.52 10.31 -12.66
N GLN A 111 2.44 9.09 -12.12
CA GLN A 111 1.44 8.65 -11.18
C GLN A 111 2.05 8.51 -9.77
N ASP A 112 1.25 8.76 -8.74
CA ASP A 112 1.69 8.63 -7.35
C ASP A 112 1.38 7.20 -6.86
N PRO A 113 2.39 6.41 -6.44
CA PRO A 113 2.19 5.03 -6.03
C PRO A 113 1.64 4.89 -4.61
N ARG A 114 1.52 5.99 -3.85
CA ARG A 114 1.07 5.94 -2.46
C ARG A 114 -0.41 5.62 -2.35
N PHE A 115 -0.74 4.85 -1.32
CA PHE A 115 -2.12 4.68 -0.88
C PHE A 115 -2.56 5.91 -0.07
N TYR A 116 -3.61 6.58 -0.49
CA TYR A 116 -4.20 7.72 0.21
C TYR A 116 -5.35 7.26 1.08
N ARG A 117 -5.07 7.11 2.39
CA ARG A 117 -6.08 6.62 3.33
C ARG A 117 -7.30 7.52 3.37
N LYS A 118 -8.51 6.93 3.21
CA LYS A 118 -9.77 7.66 3.33
C LYS A 118 -10.12 7.98 4.79
N GLY A 119 -10.01 7.01 5.68
CA GLY A 119 -10.18 7.16 7.12
C GLY A 119 -11.59 7.48 7.62
N THR A 120 -12.50 7.90 6.74
CA THR A 120 -13.86 8.35 7.07
C THR A 120 -14.93 7.67 6.22
N GLY A 121 -16.15 7.57 6.74
CA GLY A 121 -17.28 6.92 6.07
C GLY A 121 -17.61 5.55 6.64
N THR A 122 -18.57 4.86 6.00
CA THR A 122 -18.99 3.52 6.40
C THR A 122 -17.91 2.48 6.02
N PHE A 123 -17.96 1.31 6.68
CA PHE A 123 -17.08 0.18 6.36
C PHE A 123 -17.09 -0.15 4.86
N THR A 124 -18.27 -0.31 4.28
CA THR A 124 -18.43 -0.66 2.86
C THR A 124 -17.83 0.40 1.94
N THR A 125 -18.07 1.68 2.22
CA THR A 125 -17.52 2.78 1.41
C THR A 125 -15.99 2.82 1.45
N ARG A 126 -15.41 2.56 2.60
CA ARG A 126 -13.95 2.51 2.80
C ARG A 126 -13.36 1.26 2.15
N LEU A 127 -14.01 0.11 2.26
CA LEU A 127 -13.60 -1.13 1.63
C LEU A 127 -13.57 -1.00 0.10
N LEU A 128 -14.67 -0.51 -0.49
CA LEU A 128 -14.73 -0.29 -1.94
C LEU A 128 -13.72 0.77 -2.41
N TYR A 129 -13.48 1.80 -1.60
CA TYR A 129 -12.44 2.77 -1.89
C TYR A 129 -11.05 2.11 -1.89
N ALA A 130 -10.71 1.34 -0.86
CA ALA A 130 -9.41 0.69 -0.75
C ALA A 130 -9.14 -0.27 -1.93
N ILE A 131 -10.11 -1.11 -2.29
CA ILE A 131 -10.02 -1.97 -3.47
C ILE A 131 -9.94 -1.14 -4.75
N GLY A 132 -10.72 -0.07 -4.84
CA GLY A 132 -10.77 0.82 -6.01
C GLY A 132 -9.44 1.54 -6.29
N THR A 133 -8.59 1.76 -5.29
CA THR A 133 -7.26 2.38 -5.47
C THR A 133 -6.32 1.52 -6.33
N THR A 134 -6.58 0.23 -6.41
CA THR A 134 -5.85 -0.68 -7.31
C THR A 134 -6.02 -0.26 -8.78
N PHE A 135 -7.19 0.28 -9.14
CA PHE A 135 -7.54 0.69 -10.51
C PHE A 135 -7.61 2.21 -10.70
N TRP A 136 -7.60 2.99 -9.60
CA TRP A 136 -7.75 4.44 -9.63
C TRP A 136 -6.80 5.13 -8.66
N CYS A 137 -5.82 5.86 -9.16
CA CYS A 137 -4.77 6.50 -8.34
C CYS A 137 -4.76 8.02 -8.48
N LYS A 138 -3.87 8.68 -7.73
CA LYS A 138 -3.53 10.08 -7.87
C LYS A 138 -2.36 10.23 -8.83
N ASN A 139 -2.41 11.22 -9.70
CA ASN A 139 -1.29 11.60 -10.56
C ASN A 139 -0.43 12.67 -9.88
N ASP A 140 0.80 12.86 -10.36
CA ASP A 140 1.73 13.89 -9.85
C ASP A 140 1.19 15.32 -10.01
N ASN A 141 0.17 15.54 -10.84
CA ASN A 141 -0.53 16.83 -10.99
C ASN A 141 -1.69 17.01 -9.98
N GLY A 142 -1.85 16.10 -9.03
CA GLY A 142 -2.90 16.13 -8.01
C GLY A 142 -4.27 15.60 -8.46
N LYS A 143 -4.50 15.37 -9.75
CA LYS A 143 -5.77 14.82 -10.27
C LYS A 143 -5.80 13.30 -10.10
N ARG A 144 -7.00 12.76 -9.92
CA ARG A 144 -7.20 11.30 -9.92
C ARG A 144 -7.50 10.79 -11.32
N GLY A 145 -7.04 9.57 -11.61
CA GLY A 145 -7.24 8.91 -12.90
C GLY A 145 -6.99 7.40 -12.82
N PRO A 146 -7.17 6.68 -13.94
CA PRO A 146 -6.90 5.26 -13.99
C PRO A 146 -5.45 4.93 -13.58
N ASN A 147 -5.27 3.89 -12.79
CA ASN A 147 -3.98 3.44 -12.27
C ASN A 147 -3.26 2.55 -13.29
N TYR A 148 -2.85 3.15 -14.39
CA TYR A 148 -2.10 2.43 -15.43
C TYR A 148 -0.80 1.84 -14.91
N SER A 149 -0.15 2.53 -13.97
CA SER A 149 1.13 2.07 -13.39
C SER A 149 0.99 0.72 -12.72
N ASN A 150 -0.04 0.55 -11.89
CA ASN A 150 -0.28 -0.69 -11.18
C ASN A 150 -0.66 -1.82 -12.15
N VAL A 151 -1.62 -1.58 -13.05
CA VAL A 151 -2.09 -2.61 -13.98
C VAL A 151 -0.99 -3.05 -14.94
N LEU A 152 -0.31 -2.09 -15.60
CA LEU A 152 0.76 -2.42 -16.55
C LEU A 152 1.98 -2.99 -15.83
N GLY A 153 2.31 -2.46 -14.64
CA GLY A 153 3.42 -2.97 -13.83
C GLY A 153 3.23 -4.42 -13.45
N ASN A 154 2.04 -4.78 -12.96
CA ASN A 154 1.74 -6.15 -12.55
C ASN A 154 1.68 -7.12 -13.74
N ILE A 155 1.13 -6.70 -14.88
CA ILE A 155 1.17 -7.52 -16.11
C ILE A 155 2.62 -7.72 -16.57
N ALA A 156 3.45 -6.68 -16.52
CA ALA A 156 4.86 -6.77 -16.88
C ALA A 156 5.63 -7.69 -15.91
N ALA A 157 5.36 -7.61 -14.60
CA ALA A 157 5.90 -8.52 -13.60
C ALA A 157 5.51 -9.97 -13.90
N GLY A 158 4.22 -10.24 -14.20
CA GLY A 158 3.77 -11.56 -14.63
C GLY A 158 4.45 -12.05 -15.93
N GLY A 159 4.81 -11.12 -16.83
CA GLY A 159 5.66 -11.44 -17.99
C GLY A 159 7.05 -11.91 -17.58
N ILE A 160 7.66 -11.24 -16.59
CA ILE A 160 8.98 -11.60 -16.04
C ILE A 160 8.93 -12.95 -15.33
N SER A 161 7.81 -13.31 -14.70
CA SER A 161 7.62 -14.60 -14.03
C SER A 161 7.92 -15.79 -14.96
N ASN A 162 7.74 -15.64 -16.27
CA ASN A 162 8.09 -16.68 -17.25
C ASN A 162 9.60 -17.03 -17.26
N LEU A 163 10.46 -16.26 -16.62
CA LEU A 163 11.90 -16.55 -16.55
C LEU A 163 12.22 -17.59 -15.47
N TYR A 164 11.41 -17.69 -14.42
CA TYR A 164 11.72 -18.51 -13.23
C TYR A 164 10.64 -19.53 -12.84
N TYR A 165 9.44 -19.47 -13.43
CA TYR A 165 8.45 -20.52 -13.27
C TYR A 165 8.79 -21.76 -14.11
N PRO A 166 8.22 -22.96 -13.80
CA PRO A 166 8.45 -24.17 -14.56
C PRO A 166 8.14 -24.01 -16.06
N ALA A 167 8.89 -24.72 -16.88
CA ALA A 167 8.76 -24.56 -18.33
C ALA A 167 7.39 -24.97 -18.88
N SER A 168 6.73 -25.95 -18.22
CA SER A 168 5.37 -26.41 -18.54
C SER A 168 4.32 -25.32 -18.37
N ASP A 169 4.52 -24.39 -17.43
CA ASP A 169 3.53 -23.39 -17.04
C ASP A 169 3.72 -22.03 -17.73
N ARG A 170 4.87 -21.84 -18.41
CA ARG A 170 5.22 -20.58 -19.07
C ARG A 170 4.28 -20.24 -20.21
N GLY A 171 4.09 -18.95 -20.42
CA GLY A 171 3.31 -18.42 -21.53
C GLY A 171 2.41 -17.26 -21.15
N VAL A 172 1.49 -16.94 -22.04
CA VAL A 172 0.54 -15.84 -21.87
C VAL A 172 -0.37 -16.08 -20.65
N GLY A 173 -0.77 -17.36 -20.42
CA GLY A 173 -1.59 -17.74 -19.26
C GLY A 173 -0.93 -17.34 -17.95
N LEU A 174 0.32 -17.79 -17.71
CA LEU A 174 1.08 -17.45 -16.52
C LEU A 174 1.27 -15.93 -16.35
N THR A 175 1.55 -15.21 -17.45
CA THR A 175 1.71 -13.75 -17.44
C THR A 175 0.49 -13.06 -16.81
N PHE A 176 -0.70 -13.39 -17.28
CA PHE A 176 -1.92 -12.76 -16.75
C PHE A 176 -2.31 -13.30 -15.38
N GLU A 177 -2.10 -14.57 -15.10
CA GLU A 177 -2.35 -15.18 -13.81
C GLU A 177 -1.51 -14.51 -12.72
N ARG A 178 -0.18 -14.45 -12.89
CA ARG A 178 0.71 -13.82 -11.89
C ARG A 178 0.46 -12.33 -11.78
N GLY A 179 0.23 -11.64 -12.90
CA GLY A 179 -0.18 -10.23 -12.87
C GLY A 179 -1.48 -9.99 -12.10
N ALA A 180 -2.46 -10.89 -12.21
CA ALA A 180 -3.71 -10.81 -11.45
C ALA A 180 -3.49 -11.12 -9.96
N VAL A 181 -2.65 -12.11 -9.62
CA VAL A 181 -2.30 -12.44 -8.23
C VAL A 181 -1.66 -11.24 -7.54
N VAL A 182 -0.61 -10.64 -8.12
CA VAL A 182 0.06 -9.45 -7.56
C VAL A 182 -0.92 -8.27 -7.45
N THR A 183 -1.84 -8.12 -8.39
CA THR A 183 -2.90 -7.08 -8.32
C THR A 183 -3.85 -7.34 -7.16
N ALA A 184 -4.24 -8.59 -6.91
CA ALA A 184 -5.10 -8.96 -5.79
C ALA A 184 -4.41 -8.77 -4.44
N GLU A 185 -3.12 -9.15 -4.34
CA GLU A 185 -2.28 -8.90 -3.15
C GLU A 185 -2.21 -7.40 -2.84
N GLY A 186 -2.00 -6.57 -3.86
CA GLY A 186 -2.01 -5.11 -3.73
C GLY A 186 -3.35 -4.57 -3.24
N ALA A 187 -4.47 -5.12 -3.73
CA ALA A 187 -5.82 -4.76 -3.24
C ALA A 187 -6.03 -5.15 -1.77
N ILE A 188 -5.57 -6.34 -1.36
CA ILE A 188 -5.60 -6.79 0.04
C ILE A 188 -4.73 -5.87 0.91
N GLY A 189 -3.52 -5.53 0.43
CA GLY A 189 -2.64 -4.56 1.08
C GLY A 189 -3.32 -3.21 1.31
N GLY A 190 -3.98 -2.66 0.28
CA GLY A 190 -4.74 -1.42 0.37
C GLY A 190 -5.89 -1.48 1.39
N VAL A 191 -6.60 -2.61 1.48
CA VAL A 191 -7.62 -2.82 2.52
C VAL A 191 -6.97 -2.82 3.90
N PHE A 192 -5.83 -3.48 4.06
CA PHE A 192 -5.08 -3.49 5.30
C PHE A 192 -4.63 -2.07 5.69
N GLU A 193 -4.04 -1.31 4.77
CA GLU A 193 -3.62 0.08 4.99
C GLU A 193 -4.77 1.00 5.38
N GLU A 194 -5.97 0.79 4.82
CA GLU A 194 -7.17 1.57 5.16
C GLU A 194 -7.64 1.30 6.59
N PHE A 195 -7.70 0.04 7.03
CA PHE A 195 -8.36 -0.33 8.28
C PHE A 195 -7.40 -0.54 9.46
N TRP A 196 -6.15 -0.88 9.20
CA TRP A 196 -5.19 -1.17 10.26
C TRP A 196 -5.03 -0.06 11.30
N PRO A 197 -4.96 1.24 10.94
CA PRO A 197 -4.84 2.28 11.94
C PRO A 197 -6.00 2.33 12.93
N ASP A 198 -7.19 1.89 12.53
CA ASP A 198 -8.36 1.83 13.42
C ASP A 198 -8.27 0.63 14.38
N ILE A 199 -7.80 -0.52 13.86
CA ILE A 199 -7.54 -1.73 14.64
C ILE A 199 -6.44 -1.45 15.66
N ALA A 200 -5.32 -0.89 15.21
CA ALA A 200 -4.18 -0.57 16.05
C ALA A 200 -4.55 0.40 17.19
N ARG A 201 -5.32 1.45 16.90
CA ARG A 201 -5.81 2.37 17.93
C ARG A 201 -6.66 1.67 18.99
N LYS A 202 -7.54 0.76 18.59
CA LYS A 202 -8.36 0.00 19.56
C LYS A 202 -7.49 -0.90 20.44
N VAL A 203 -6.54 -1.61 19.84
CA VAL A 203 -5.63 -2.52 20.56
C VAL A 203 -4.72 -1.76 21.50
N LEU A 204 -4.11 -0.65 21.04
CA LEU A 204 -3.23 0.20 21.86
C LEU A 204 -3.99 0.88 22.99
N LYS A 205 -5.17 1.44 22.72
CA LYS A 205 -6.01 2.04 23.76
C LYS A 205 -6.33 1.02 24.86
N ASN A 206 -6.70 -0.19 24.49
CA ASN A 206 -6.99 -1.26 25.44
C ASN A 206 -5.74 -1.68 26.25
N ARG A 207 -4.56 -1.67 25.64
CA ARG A 207 -3.30 -1.96 26.37
C ARG A 207 -2.89 -0.81 27.27
N MET A 208 -2.97 0.44 26.81
CA MET A 208 -2.64 1.62 27.61
C MET A 208 -3.60 1.77 28.80
N THR A 209 -4.88 1.55 28.62
CA THR A 209 -5.86 1.57 29.71
C THR A 209 -5.59 0.47 30.74
N LYS A 210 -5.07 -0.68 30.34
CA LYS A 210 -4.66 -1.75 31.27
C LYS A 210 -3.34 -1.50 31.99
N LEU A 211 -2.43 -0.74 31.37
CA LEU A 211 -1.10 -0.44 31.93
C LEU A 211 -1.05 0.83 32.75
N GLN A 212 -1.96 1.77 32.52
CA GLN A 212 -2.03 3.06 33.20
C GLN A 212 -3.53 3.47 33.41
N PRO A 213 -4.20 2.91 34.41
CA PRO A 213 -5.61 3.20 34.67
C PRO A 213 -5.90 4.66 35.05
N ASP A 214 -4.88 5.44 35.44
CA ASP A 214 -5.03 6.80 36.02
C ASP A 214 -4.58 7.94 35.07
N LEU A 215 -4.34 7.70 33.78
CA LEU A 215 -4.05 8.79 32.85
C LEU A 215 -5.32 9.59 32.51
N PRO A 216 -5.29 10.94 32.64
CA PRO A 216 -6.41 11.77 32.22
C PRO A 216 -6.71 11.57 30.73
N PRO A 217 -7.99 11.69 30.32
CA PRO A 217 -8.37 11.54 28.93
C PRO A 217 -7.60 12.56 28.06
N PRO A 218 -7.24 12.20 26.81
CA PRO A 218 -6.60 13.13 25.89
C PRO A 218 -7.46 14.40 25.74
N PRO A 219 -6.85 15.60 25.60
CA PRO A 219 -7.58 16.84 25.46
C PRO A 219 -8.60 16.72 24.33
N SER A 220 -9.86 17.06 24.65
CA SER A 220 -10.93 17.10 23.67
C SER A 220 -10.54 18.02 22.52
N THR A 221 -10.68 17.56 21.30
CA THR A 221 -10.54 18.39 20.09
C THR A 221 -11.36 19.66 20.28
N PRO A 222 -10.80 20.87 20.08
CA PRO A 222 -11.57 22.09 20.16
C PRO A 222 -12.80 21.99 19.27
N ALA A 223 -13.96 22.35 19.81
CA ALA A 223 -15.18 22.45 19.02
C ALA A 223 -14.93 23.38 17.83
N PRO A 224 -15.49 23.09 16.63
CA PRO A 224 -15.38 24.00 15.51
C PRO A 224 -15.84 25.41 15.94
N ALA A 225 -15.00 26.39 15.64
CA ALA A 225 -15.27 27.78 15.97
C ALA A 225 -16.66 28.17 15.44
N THR A 226 -17.51 28.69 16.29
CA THR A 226 -18.79 29.25 15.90
C THR A 226 -18.57 30.33 14.84
N PRO A 227 -19.28 30.30 13.71
CA PRO A 227 -19.16 31.33 12.71
C PRO A 227 -19.46 32.70 13.31
N PRO A 228 -18.77 33.77 12.86
CA PRO A 228 -19.01 35.11 13.35
C PRO A 228 -20.48 35.51 13.15
N PRO A 229 -21.07 36.31 14.04
CA PRO A 229 -22.45 36.76 13.90
C PRO A 229 -22.62 37.57 12.61
N SER A 230 -23.70 37.26 11.89
CA SER A 230 -24.08 37.97 10.66
C SER A 230 -24.16 39.47 10.90
N PRO A 231 -23.67 40.33 9.99
CA PRO A 231 -23.77 41.76 10.15
C PRO A 231 -25.24 42.20 10.23
N ALA A 232 -25.52 43.14 11.17
CA ALA A 232 -26.84 43.69 11.37
C ALA A 232 -27.34 44.39 10.09
N PRO A 233 -28.66 44.34 9.79
CA PRO A 233 -29.21 45.06 8.64
C PRO A 233 -29.05 46.58 8.81
N PRO A 234 -28.90 47.33 7.75
CA PRO A 234 -28.77 48.77 7.82
C PRO A 234 -30.05 49.44 8.35
N PRO A 235 -29.93 50.54 9.09
CA PRO A 235 -31.09 51.27 9.58
C PRO A 235 -31.94 51.84 8.43
N GLN A 236 -33.28 51.75 8.59
CA GLN A 236 -34.27 52.31 7.66
C GLN A 236 -34.34 53.84 7.78
#